data_1d94b94c2b8e65d7f5d09e71ed505917
#
_entry.id   1d94b94c2b8e65d7f5d09e71ed505917
#
_cell.length_a   1.000
_cell.length_b   1.000
_cell.length_c   1.000
_cell.angle_alpha   90.00
_cell.angle_beta   90.00
_cell.angle_gamma   90.00
#
_symmetry.space_group_name_H-M   'P 1'
#
loop_
_entity.id
_entity.type
_entity.pdbx_description
1 polymer ?
#
loop_
_entity_poly.entity_id
_entity_poly.type
_entity_poly.pdbx_seq_one_letter_code
_entity_poly.pdbx_strand_id
1 'polypeptide(L)'
;NQPRAMSMHGGVCIDVDVNEEIIDKRIQIGFTDIKAKNLKEAVEMAKAAALEKKPLAIGVVGNAASLFWEAYEMDFKPDIVTEMCPCHDPLSYIPEGYSPEEADELRSNDRDLYLEKARKSMVRQLRAMNAYAGKNGVHVFEYGTSIRKECRDAGMPEEEAMIIPGFVAEYIRPLFCEGRGPFRWTCMSGDASDLARLDDLVLEMFPED
;
A
#
# COMPACT_ATOMS: atom_id res chain seq x y z
N ASN A 1 8.45 1.38 -2.47
CA ASN A 1 8.96 0.81 -3.75
C ASN A 1 7.87 0.67 -4.81
N GLN A 2 6.56 0.61 -4.45
CA GLN A 2 5.46 0.43 -5.40
C GLN A 2 5.36 1.57 -6.44
N PRO A 3 5.47 2.87 -6.10
CA PRO A 3 5.41 3.92 -7.11
C PRO A 3 6.45 3.75 -8.21
N ARG A 4 7.70 3.44 -7.82
CA ARG A 4 8.77 3.15 -8.78
C ARG A 4 8.47 1.91 -9.63
N ALA A 5 7.97 0.84 -9.02
CA ALA A 5 7.61 -0.37 -9.77
C ALA A 5 6.54 -0.07 -10.81
N MET A 6 5.54 0.73 -10.48
CA MET A 6 4.48 1.13 -11.41
C MET A 6 5.05 1.94 -12.58
N SER A 7 5.88 2.95 -12.31
CA SER A 7 6.48 3.76 -13.39
C SER A 7 7.45 2.95 -14.27
N MET A 8 8.22 2.02 -13.70
CA MET A 8 9.08 1.11 -14.46
C MET A 8 8.30 0.19 -15.43
N HIS A 9 7.04 -0.14 -15.09
CA HIS A 9 6.15 -0.92 -15.96
C HIS A 9 5.28 -0.06 -16.88
N GLY A 10 5.58 1.23 -16.99
CA GLY A 10 4.85 2.15 -17.86
C GLY A 10 3.56 2.71 -17.27
N GLY A 11 3.29 2.46 -15.99
CA GLY A 11 2.06 2.89 -15.31
C GLY A 11 2.17 4.28 -14.67
N VAL A 12 1.03 4.79 -14.24
CA VAL A 12 0.90 6.02 -13.45
C VAL A 12 0.47 5.64 -12.03
N CYS A 13 1.11 6.21 -11.02
CA CYS A 13 0.82 5.93 -9.61
C CYS A 13 0.59 7.21 -8.82
N ILE A 14 -0.46 7.24 -7.99
CA ILE A 14 -0.61 8.23 -6.91
C ILE A 14 -0.21 7.54 -5.61
N ASP A 15 0.84 8.02 -4.97
CA ASP A 15 1.40 7.52 -3.72
C ASP A 15 1.02 8.46 -2.58
N VAL A 16 0.28 7.95 -1.60
CA VAL A 16 -0.21 8.73 -0.46
C VAL A 16 0.58 8.38 0.79
N ASP A 17 1.07 9.39 1.49
CA ASP A 17 1.69 9.24 2.81
C ASP A 17 1.29 10.41 3.71
N VAL A 18 1.12 10.15 5.00
CA VAL A 18 0.79 11.20 5.99
C VAL A 18 1.99 12.06 6.33
N ASN A 19 3.19 11.55 6.12
CA ASN A 19 4.45 12.23 6.44
C ASN A 19 5.08 12.83 5.17
N GLU A 20 5.13 14.16 5.12
CA GLU A 20 5.72 14.90 4.01
C GLU A 20 7.19 14.56 3.77
N GLU A 21 7.98 14.37 4.84
CA GLU A 21 9.40 14.04 4.73
C GLU A 21 9.62 12.69 4.03
N ILE A 22 8.69 11.74 4.20
CA ILE A 22 8.74 10.45 3.51
C ILE A 22 8.51 10.63 2.02
N ILE A 23 7.54 11.45 1.61
CA ILE A 23 7.30 11.78 0.20
C ILE A 23 8.54 12.47 -0.39
N ASP A 24 9.09 13.47 0.29
CA ASP A 24 10.29 14.19 -0.18
C ASP A 24 11.50 13.26 -0.32
N LYS A 25 11.69 12.36 0.64
CA LYS A 25 12.74 11.33 0.56
C LYS A 25 12.54 10.38 -0.62
N ARG A 26 11.29 9.96 -0.89
CA ARG A 26 10.99 9.11 -2.06
C ARG A 26 11.31 9.82 -3.38
N ILE A 27 11.06 11.13 -3.46
CA ILE A 27 11.44 11.93 -4.62
C ILE A 27 12.96 12.01 -4.75
N GLN A 28 13.66 12.31 -3.66
CA GLN A 28 15.12 12.43 -3.65
C GLN A 28 15.82 11.14 -4.12
N ILE A 29 15.29 9.97 -3.77
CA ILE A 29 15.87 8.67 -4.18
C ILE A 29 15.27 8.12 -5.49
N GLY A 30 14.40 8.88 -6.18
CA GLY A 30 13.82 8.52 -7.46
C GLY A 30 12.77 7.41 -7.39
N PHE A 31 12.05 7.28 -6.27
CA PHE A 31 10.94 6.34 -6.11
C PHE A 31 9.60 6.97 -6.44
N THR A 32 9.49 8.27 -6.30
CA THR A 32 8.37 9.13 -6.69
C THR A 32 8.94 10.25 -7.53
N ASP A 33 8.27 10.66 -8.60
CA ASP A 33 8.80 11.63 -9.54
C ASP A 33 8.50 13.07 -9.11
N ILE A 34 7.30 13.32 -8.59
CA ILE A 34 6.82 14.67 -8.27
C ILE A 34 5.85 14.63 -7.07
N LYS A 35 5.81 15.72 -6.31
CA LYS A 35 4.81 15.94 -5.25
C LYS A 35 3.71 16.89 -5.75
N ALA A 36 2.45 16.46 -5.67
CA ALA A 36 1.29 17.30 -5.90
C ALA A 36 0.91 18.06 -4.61
N LYS A 37 0.32 19.24 -4.76
CA LYS A 37 -0.13 20.08 -3.63
C LYS A 37 -1.31 19.48 -2.87
N ASN A 38 -2.14 18.72 -3.57
CA ASN A 38 -3.34 18.07 -3.04
C ASN A 38 -3.78 16.94 -3.97
N LEU A 39 -4.78 16.16 -3.53
CA LEU A 39 -5.29 15.04 -4.29
C LEU A 39 -5.89 15.44 -5.64
N LYS A 40 -6.58 16.58 -5.72
CA LYS A 40 -7.18 17.05 -6.97
C LYS A 40 -6.11 17.28 -8.05
N GLU A 41 -5.04 17.97 -7.72
CA GLU A 41 -3.90 18.18 -8.62
C GLU A 41 -3.27 16.83 -9.02
N ALA A 42 -3.08 15.91 -8.07
CA ALA A 42 -2.54 14.57 -8.36
C ALA A 42 -3.42 13.79 -9.34
N VAL A 43 -4.73 13.84 -9.17
CA VAL A 43 -5.68 13.17 -10.08
C VAL A 43 -5.65 13.80 -11.48
N GLU A 44 -5.57 15.12 -11.58
CA GLU A 44 -5.45 15.82 -12.87
C GLU A 44 -4.15 15.44 -13.59
N MET A 45 -3.02 15.43 -12.86
CA MET A 45 -1.72 15.00 -13.38
C MET A 45 -1.73 13.54 -13.81
N ALA A 46 -2.31 12.67 -12.99
CA ALA A 46 -2.40 11.24 -13.30
C ALA A 46 -3.23 10.97 -14.57
N LYS A 47 -4.38 11.64 -14.71
CA LYS A 47 -5.21 11.55 -15.93
C LYS A 47 -4.47 12.04 -17.17
N ALA A 48 -3.76 13.16 -17.07
CA ALA A 48 -2.97 13.70 -18.20
C ALA A 48 -1.84 12.75 -18.60
N ALA A 49 -1.07 12.24 -17.63
CA ALA A 49 0.02 11.30 -17.88
C ALA A 49 -0.47 9.99 -18.50
N ALA A 50 -1.62 9.47 -18.03
CA ALA A 50 -2.23 8.26 -18.58
C ALA A 50 -2.69 8.44 -20.03
N LEU A 51 -3.28 9.58 -20.38
CA LEU A 51 -3.67 9.92 -21.77
C LEU A 51 -2.45 10.01 -22.68
N GLU A 52 -1.35 10.57 -22.19
CA GLU A 52 -0.08 10.68 -22.91
C GLU A 52 0.71 9.36 -22.95
N LYS A 53 0.25 8.33 -22.23
CA LYS A 53 0.98 7.06 -22.00
C LYS A 53 2.38 7.29 -21.43
N LYS A 54 2.51 8.27 -20.55
CA LYS A 54 3.76 8.67 -19.90
C LYS A 54 3.79 8.13 -18.47
N PRO A 55 4.75 7.27 -18.11
CA PRO A 55 4.91 6.81 -16.74
C PRO A 55 5.09 7.98 -15.77
N LEU A 56 4.42 7.94 -14.63
CA LEU A 56 4.54 8.99 -13.62
C LEU A 56 4.17 8.48 -12.22
N ALA A 57 5.03 8.72 -11.24
CA ALA A 57 4.76 8.48 -9.84
C ALA A 57 4.56 9.82 -9.11
N ILE A 58 3.37 10.04 -8.55
CA ILE A 58 2.92 11.30 -7.95
C ILE A 58 2.74 11.09 -6.45
N GLY A 59 3.48 11.82 -5.62
CA GLY A 59 3.31 11.83 -4.17
C GLY A 59 2.25 12.82 -3.72
N VAL A 60 1.43 12.43 -2.76
CA VAL A 60 0.44 13.31 -2.10
C VAL A 60 0.54 13.14 -0.60
N VAL A 61 0.65 14.26 0.12
CA VAL A 61 0.65 14.25 1.59
C VAL A 61 -0.79 14.24 2.09
N GLY A 62 -1.11 13.25 2.92
CA GLY A 62 -2.41 13.15 3.57
C GLY A 62 -2.73 11.75 4.08
N ASN A 63 -3.84 11.64 4.79
CA ASN A 63 -4.27 10.38 5.37
C ASN A 63 -5.08 9.54 4.35
N ALA A 64 -4.72 8.28 4.17
CA ALA A 64 -5.39 7.39 3.22
C ALA A 64 -6.90 7.20 3.55
N ALA A 65 -7.28 7.26 4.82
CA ALA A 65 -8.70 7.16 5.21
C ALA A 65 -9.54 8.32 4.66
N SER A 66 -8.97 9.53 4.55
CA SER A 66 -9.63 10.68 3.93
C SER A 66 -9.49 10.67 2.42
N LEU A 67 -8.24 10.51 1.93
CA LEU A 67 -7.94 10.71 0.51
C LEU A 67 -8.56 9.64 -0.41
N PHE A 68 -8.75 8.41 0.07
CA PHE A 68 -9.44 7.39 -0.71
C PHE A 68 -10.93 7.72 -0.89
N TRP A 69 -11.58 8.27 0.14
CA TRP A 69 -12.96 8.77 0.01
C TRP A 69 -13.06 10.00 -0.89
N GLU A 70 -12.15 10.97 -0.72
CA GLU A 70 -12.09 12.14 -1.58
C GLU A 70 -11.94 11.77 -3.06
N ALA A 71 -11.01 10.84 -3.36
CA ALA A 71 -10.82 10.33 -4.71
C ALA A 71 -12.07 9.63 -5.25
N TYR A 72 -12.76 8.86 -4.41
CA TYR A 72 -13.99 8.17 -4.77
C TYR A 72 -15.13 9.17 -5.08
N GLU A 73 -15.30 10.22 -4.25
CA GLU A 73 -16.29 11.29 -4.43
C GLU A 73 -16.02 12.16 -5.66
N MET A 74 -14.75 12.33 -6.03
CA MET A 74 -14.35 12.98 -7.28
C MET A 74 -14.60 12.13 -8.54
N ASP A 75 -15.22 10.96 -8.40
CA ASP A 75 -15.39 9.97 -9.44
C ASP A 75 -14.10 9.60 -10.17
N PHE A 76 -12.97 9.65 -9.44
CA PHE A 76 -11.70 9.16 -9.96
C PHE A 76 -11.75 7.63 -10.00
N LYS A 77 -11.45 7.06 -11.17
CA LYS A 77 -11.52 5.62 -11.42
C LYS A 77 -10.14 5.10 -11.84
N PRO A 78 -9.28 4.71 -10.88
CA PRO A 78 -8.01 4.05 -11.18
C PRO A 78 -8.26 2.59 -11.61
N ASP A 79 -7.28 1.96 -12.26
CA ASP A 79 -7.33 0.53 -12.56
C ASP A 79 -7.09 -0.33 -11.31
N ILE A 80 -6.24 0.17 -10.39
CA ILE A 80 -5.84 -0.54 -9.18
C ILE A 80 -5.96 0.39 -7.96
N VAL A 81 -6.54 -0.13 -6.88
CA VAL A 81 -6.52 0.48 -5.54
C VAL A 81 -5.94 -0.52 -4.55
N THR A 82 -4.91 -0.12 -3.86
CA THR A 82 -4.29 -0.93 -2.80
C THR A 82 -3.70 -0.05 -1.71
N GLU A 83 -3.27 -0.64 -0.61
CA GLU A 83 -2.69 0.08 0.51
C GLU A 83 -1.43 -0.64 1.04
N MET A 84 -0.54 0.12 1.66
CA MET A 84 0.61 -0.36 2.41
C MET A 84 0.73 0.32 3.77
N CYS A 85 -0.40 0.55 4.41
CA CYS A 85 -0.44 1.16 5.73
C CYS A 85 0.06 0.17 6.80
N PRO A 86 0.68 0.61 7.89
CA PRO A 86 1.21 -0.26 8.94
C PRO A 86 0.09 -0.82 9.86
N CYS A 87 -0.97 -1.37 9.27
CA CYS A 87 -2.16 -1.83 10.01
C CYS A 87 -1.89 -3.03 10.92
N HIS A 88 -0.84 -3.83 10.63
CA HIS A 88 -0.42 -4.94 11.49
C HIS A 88 0.05 -4.49 12.89
N ASP A 89 0.42 -3.23 13.03
CA ASP A 89 0.65 -2.55 14.30
C ASP A 89 -0.20 -1.27 14.37
N PRO A 90 -1.40 -1.32 14.98
CA PRO A 90 -2.28 -0.16 15.05
C PRO A 90 -1.68 1.07 15.74
N LEU A 91 -0.61 0.90 16.54
CA LEU A 91 0.12 2.03 17.15
C LEU A 91 1.01 2.77 16.14
N SER A 92 1.31 2.17 15.01
CA SER A 92 2.07 2.79 13.93
C SER A 92 1.18 3.43 12.86
N TYR A 93 -0.14 3.16 12.88
CA TYR A 93 -1.09 3.78 11.96
C TYR A 93 -1.52 5.15 12.46
N ILE A 94 -1.17 6.21 11.76
CA ILE A 94 -1.55 7.58 12.13
C ILE A 94 -3.04 7.80 11.91
N PRO A 95 -3.83 8.15 12.96
CA PRO A 95 -5.26 8.35 12.83
C PRO A 95 -5.60 9.53 11.93
N GLU A 96 -6.75 9.46 11.26
CA GLU A 96 -7.29 10.56 10.46
C GLU A 96 -7.48 11.81 11.33
N GLY A 97 -7.08 12.97 10.79
CA GLY A 97 -7.21 14.27 11.47
C GLY A 97 -6.04 14.61 12.40
N TYR A 98 -5.00 13.78 12.47
CA TYR A 98 -3.80 14.04 13.26
C TYR A 98 -2.58 14.18 12.35
N SER A 99 -1.69 15.13 12.67
CA SER A 99 -0.34 15.15 12.14
C SER A 99 0.50 14.02 12.78
N PRO A 100 1.66 13.65 12.21
CA PRO A 100 2.57 12.70 12.85
C PRO A 100 2.93 13.08 14.30
N GLU A 101 3.19 14.36 14.57
CA GLU A 101 3.55 14.89 15.88
C GLU A 101 2.39 14.80 16.88
N GLU A 102 1.18 15.23 16.45
CA GLU A 102 -0.04 15.13 17.28
C GLU A 102 -0.40 13.67 17.58
N ALA A 103 -0.17 12.78 16.62
CA ALA A 103 -0.37 11.35 16.80
C ALA A 103 0.62 10.76 17.82
N ASP A 104 1.88 11.19 17.80
CA ASP A 104 2.90 10.78 18.76
C ASP A 104 2.58 11.28 20.19
N GLU A 105 2.09 12.52 20.30
CA GLU A 105 1.62 13.07 21.58
C GLU A 105 0.42 12.29 22.12
N LEU A 106 -0.58 12.04 21.28
CA LEU A 106 -1.75 11.24 21.67
C LEU A 106 -1.36 9.84 22.11
N ARG A 107 -0.48 9.17 21.35
CA ARG A 107 0.00 7.81 21.66
C ARG A 107 0.73 7.74 22.98
N SER A 108 1.48 8.79 23.31
CA SER A 108 2.23 8.89 24.56
C SER A 108 1.35 9.20 25.78
N ASN A 109 0.29 10.00 25.58
CA ASN A 109 -0.57 10.48 26.66
C ASN A 109 -1.78 9.56 26.90
N ASP A 110 -2.38 9.00 25.84
CA ASP A 110 -3.56 8.14 25.90
C ASP A 110 -3.52 7.08 24.80
N ARG A 111 -2.87 5.97 25.11
CA ARG A 111 -2.68 4.86 24.19
C ARG A 111 -4.01 4.21 23.76
N ASP A 112 -4.97 4.14 24.66
CA ASP A 112 -6.25 3.48 24.38
C ASP A 112 -7.08 4.33 23.44
N LEU A 113 -7.12 5.64 23.65
CA LEU A 113 -7.76 6.59 22.74
C LEU A 113 -7.06 6.59 21.38
N TYR A 114 -5.72 6.50 21.34
CA TYR A 114 -4.99 6.38 20.09
C TYR A 114 -5.44 5.17 19.29
N LEU A 115 -5.48 3.99 19.92
CA LEU A 115 -5.90 2.74 19.28
C LEU A 115 -7.34 2.81 18.77
N GLU A 116 -8.25 3.42 19.54
CA GLU A 116 -9.63 3.65 19.11
C GLU A 116 -9.66 4.49 17.82
N LYS A 117 -8.93 5.62 17.80
CA LYS A 117 -8.87 6.54 16.65
C LYS A 117 -8.23 5.88 15.43
N ALA A 118 -7.12 5.16 15.62
CA ALA A 118 -6.44 4.44 14.54
C ALA A 118 -7.37 3.39 13.89
N ARG A 119 -8.00 2.55 14.70
CA ARG A 119 -8.94 1.54 14.20
C ARG A 119 -10.14 2.14 13.48
N LYS A 120 -10.68 3.25 14.01
CA LYS A 120 -11.77 3.98 13.35
C LYS A 120 -11.36 4.50 11.96
N SER A 121 -10.13 4.98 11.84
CA SER A 121 -9.57 5.45 10.57
C SER A 121 -9.33 4.29 9.60
N MET A 122 -8.81 3.14 10.08
CA MET A 122 -8.66 1.92 9.28
C MET A 122 -10.02 1.43 8.73
N VAL A 123 -11.07 1.43 9.57
CA VAL A 123 -12.44 1.09 9.14
C VAL A 123 -12.91 2.02 8.03
N ARG A 124 -12.68 3.32 8.17
CA ARG A 124 -13.03 4.30 7.15
C ARG A 124 -12.26 4.08 5.83
N GLN A 125 -10.96 3.79 5.93
CA GLN A 125 -10.12 3.48 4.76
C GLN A 125 -10.59 2.22 4.05
N LEU A 126 -10.82 1.12 4.79
CA LEU A 126 -11.30 -0.14 4.20
C LEU A 126 -12.66 0.03 3.52
N ARG A 127 -13.56 0.81 4.10
CA ARG A 127 -14.86 1.13 3.47
C ARG A 127 -14.71 1.89 2.14
N ALA A 128 -13.75 2.80 2.05
CA ALA A 128 -13.45 3.46 0.77
C ALA A 128 -12.91 2.47 -0.26
N MET A 129 -12.02 1.56 0.13
CA MET A 129 -11.53 0.49 -0.74
C MET A 129 -12.67 -0.44 -1.18
N ASN A 130 -13.57 -0.83 -0.28
CA ASN A 130 -14.74 -1.63 -0.60
C ASN A 130 -15.68 -0.93 -1.59
N ALA A 131 -15.85 0.39 -1.47
CA ALA A 131 -16.63 1.19 -2.42
C ALA A 131 -16.00 1.16 -3.83
N TYR A 132 -14.67 1.20 -3.92
CA TYR A 132 -13.95 1.03 -5.19
C TYR A 132 -14.10 -0.38 -5.77
N ALA A 133 -14.12 -1.41 -4.94
CA ALA A 133 -14.34 -2.79 -5.40
C ALA A 133 -15.71 -2.99 -6.08
N GLY A 134 -16.70 -2.14 -5.75
CA GLY A 134 -17.98 -2.09 -6.45
C GLY A 134 -17.97 -1.42 -7.83
N LYS A 135 -16.88 -0.71 -8.19
CA LYS A 135 -16.75 -0.06 -9.51
C LYS A 135 -16.20 -1.06 -10.54
N ASN A 136 -16.93 -1.26 -11.63
CA ASN A 136 -16.50 -2.18 -12.70
C ASN A 136 -15.13 -1.80 -13.27
N GLY A 137 -14.23 -2.78 -13.37
CA GLY A 137 -12.90 -2.63 -13.92
C GLY A 137 -11.87 -2.03 -12.97
N VAL A 138 -12.17 -1.90 -11.68
CA VAL A 138 -11.20 -1.51 -10.64
C VAL A 138 -10.77 -2.76 -9.87
N HIS A 139 -9.48 -3.05 -9.84
CA HIS A 139 -8.90 -4.12 -9.03
C HIS A 139 -8.52 -3.57 -7.65
N VAL A 140 -9.11 -4.13 -6.61
CA VAL A 140 -8.87 -3.67 -5.23
C VAL A 140 -8.41 -4.85 -4.39
N PHE A 141 -7.33 -4.67 -3.65
CA PHE A 141 -6.80 -5.70 -2.75
C PHE A 141 -6.03 -5.12 -1.57
N GLU A 142 -5.99 -5.86 -0.50
CA GLU A 142 -5.17 -5.61 0.69
C GLU A 142 -3.77 -6.20 0.47
N TYR A 143 -2.70 -5.44 0.77
CA TYR A 143 -1.32 -5.82 0.43
C TYR A 143 -0.60 -6.67 1.50
N GLY A 144 -1.31 -7.32 2.39
CA GLY A 144 -0.73 -8.11 3.49
C GLY A 144 -0.48 -7.30 4.76
N THR A 145 -1.16 -6.19 4.92
CA THR A 145 -1.01 -5.25 6.05
C THR A 145 -1.88 -5.59 7.25
N SER A 146 -2.78 -6.56 7.12
CA SER A 146 -3.77 -6.97 8.13
C SER A 146 -4.91 -5.96 8.36
N ILE A 147 -5.12 -4.98 7.47
CA ILE A 147 -6.19 -3.98 7.64
C ILE A 147 -7.58 -4.64 7.81
N ARG A 148 -7.87 -5.70 7.06
CA ARG A 148 -9.13 -6.46 7.15
C ARG A 148 -9.33 -7.06 8.55
N LYS A 149 -8.26 -7.65 9.10
CA LYS A 149 -8.27 -8.22 10.45
C LYS A 149 -8.51 -7.15 11.50
N GLU A 150 -7.77 -6.04 11.45
CA GLU A 150 -7.90 -4.95 12.42
C GLU A 150 -9.29 -4.27 12.34
N CYS A 151 -9.86 -4.14 11.14
CA CYS A 151 -11.22 -3.62 10.99
C CYS A 151 -12.27 -4.57 11.58
N ARG A 152 -12.14 -5.88 11.39
CA ARG A 152 -13.00 -6.87 12.02
C ARG A 152 -12.87 -6.84 13.55
N ASP A 153 -11.66 -6.79 14.07
CA ASP A 153 -11.38 -6.69 15.51
C ASP A 153 -11.91 -5.37 16.11
N ALA A 154 -12.09 -4.35 15.27
CA ALA A 154 -12.76 -3.07 15.61
C ALA A 154 -14.30 -3.13 15.50
N GLY A 155 -14.88 -4.29 15.22
CA GLY A 155 -16.33 -4.51 15.15
C GLY A 155 -16.96 -4.39 13.76
N MET A 156 -16.17 -4.32 12.69
CA MET A 156 -16.69 -4.41 11.31
C MET A 156 -17.22 -5.83 11.07
N PRO A 157 -18.41 -6.01 10.46
CA PRO A 157 -18.91 -7.32 10.08
C PRO A 157 -17.91 -8.09 9.20
N GLU A 158 -17.79 -9.41 9.39
CA GLU A 158 -16.86 -10.27 8.65
C GLU A 158 -17.06 -10.16 7.14
N GLU A 159 -18.33 -10.19 6.70
CA GLU A 159 -18.70 -10.05 5.29
C GLU A 159 -18.28 -8.69 4.67
N GLU A 160 -18.30 -7.62 5.46
CA GLU A 160 -17.85 -6.30 5.04
C GLU A 160 -16.31 -6.23 5.00
N ALA A 161 -15.64 -6.80 6.00
CA ALA A 161 -14.18 -6.80 6.09
C ALA A 161 -13.51 -7.63 4.99
N MET A 162 -14.21 -8.62 4.44
CA MET A 162 -13.69 -9.57 3.45
C MET A 162 -14.14 -9.29 2.01
N ILE A 163 -14.74 -8.12 1.72
CA ILE A 163 -15.16 -7.75 0.35
C ILE A 163 -13.96 -7.74 -0.60
N ILE A 164 -12.84 -7.13 -0.18
CA ILE A 164 -11.62 -7.12 -1.00
C ILE A 164 -10.73 -8.33 -0.67
N PRO A 165 -10.08 -8.94 -1.68
CA PRO A 165 -9.15 -10.05 -1.45
C PRO A 165 -7.84 -9.58 -0.83
N GLY A 166 -7.08 -10.53 -0.27
CA GLY A 166 -5.68 -10.31 0.09
C GLY A 166 -4.76 -10.59 -1.08
N PHE A 167 -3.74 -9.76 -1.26
CA PHE A 167 -2.76 -9.84 -2.34
C PHE A 167 -2.13 -11.24 -2.49
N VAL A 168 -1.75 -11.86 -1.37
CA VAL A 168 -1.11 -13.18 -1.39
C VAL A 168 -2.04 -14.26 -1.93
N ALA A 169 -3.30 -14.26 -1.50
CA ALA A 169 -4.27 -15.27 -1.92
C ALA A 169 -4.65 -15.10 -3.40
N GLU A 170 -4.83 -13.86 -3.85
CA GLU A 170 -5.35 -13.54 -5.17
C GLU A 170 -4.27 -13.62 -6.25
N TYR A 171 -3.06 -13.12 -5.99
CA TYR A 171 -2.02 -12.96 -7.01
C TYR A 171 -0.79 -13.83 -6.78
N ILE A 172 -0.29 -13.94 -5.54
CA ILE A 172 0.98 -14.60 -5.28
C ILE A 172 0.83 -16.12 -5.23
N ARG A 173 -0.19 -16.62 -4.55
CA ARG A 173 -0.41 -18.07 -4.40
C ARG A 173 -0.59 -18.79 -5.75
N PRO A 174 -1.39 -18.30 -6.70
CA PRO A 174 -1.49 -18.93 -8.02
C PRO A 174 -0.13 -19.03 -8.73
N LEU A 175 0.68 -17.96 -8.70
CA LEU A 175 2.02 -17.96 -9.29
C LEU A 175 2.95 -18.98 -8.61
N PHE A 176 2.94 -19.05 -7.28
CA PHE A 176 3.75 -20.01 -6.53
C PHE A 176 3.35 -21.46 -6.82
N CYS A 177 2.06 -21.73 -7.04
CA CYS A 177 1.58 -23.05 -7.45
C CYS A 177 2.08 -23.46 -8.83
N GLU A 178 2.45 -22.50 -9.67
CA GLU A 178 3.05 -22.72 -10.98
C GLU A 178 4.59 -22.68 -10.97
N GLY A 179 5.21 -22.58 -9.78
CA GLY A 179 6.66 -22.46 -9.63
C GLY A 179 7.21 -21.08 -9.99
N ARG A 180 6.37 -20.06 -10.06
CA ARG A 180 6.75 -18.67 -10.38
C ARG A 180 6.73 -17.81 -9.13
N GLY A 181 7.61 -16.83 -9.06
CA GLY A 181 7.59 -15.78 -8.03
C GLY A 181 8.95 -15.57 -7.38
N PRO A 182 9.08 -14.53 -6.54
CA PRO A 182 10.30 -14.27 -5.80
C PRO A 182 10.39 -15.25 -4.63
N PHE A 183 11.34 -16.15 -4.68
CA PHE A 183 11.70 -17.02 -3.57
C PHE A 183 12.81 -16.38 -2.73
N ARG A 184 12.73 -16.56 -1.42
CA ARG A 184 13.77 -16.13 -0.48
C ARG A 184 14.12 -17.31 0.40
N TRP A 185 15.40 -17.51 0.62
CA TRP A 185 15.92 -18.50 1.58
C TRP A 185 16.92 -17.84 2.52
N THR A 186 17.05 -18.43 3.69
CA THR A 186 18.03 -18.05 4.70
C THR A 186 18.66 -19.31 5.26
N CYS A 187 19.99 -19.28 5.47
CA CYS A 187 20.68 -20.38 6.09
C CYS A 187 20.59 -20.29 7.60
N MET A 188 20.02 -21.30 8.23
CA MET A 188 19.87 -21.38 9.69
C MET A 188 21.21 -21.50 10.42
N SER A 189 22.27 -21.93 9.73
CA SER A 189 23.63 -21.98 10.26
C SER A 189 24.20 -20.60 10.55
N GLY A 190 23.73 -19.54 9.86
CA GLY A 190 24.34 -18.22 9.87
C GLY A 190 25.68 -18.15 9.16
N ASP A 191 26.11 -19.22 8.49
CA ASP A 191 27.36 -19.27 7.72
C ASP A 191 27.16 -18.80 6.29
N ALA A 192 27.90 -17.76 5.89
CA ALA A 192 27.80 -17.17 4.56
C ALA A 192 28.19 -18.18 3.44
N SER A 193 29.02 -19.17 3.74
CA SER A 193 29.41 -20.22 2.77
C SER A 193 28.24 -21.13 2.41
N ASP A 194 27.34 -21.40 3.35
CA ASP A 194 26.15 -22.21 3.10
C ASP A 194 25.16 -21.45 2.21
N LEU A 195 25.04 -20.12 2.40
CA LEU A 195 24.21 -19.29 1.52
C LEU A 195 24.77 -19.28 0.10
N ALA A 196 26.08 -19.06 -0.06
CA ALA A 196 26.74 -19.09 -1.38
C ALA A 196 26.53 -20.42 -2.11
N ARG A 197 26.65 -21.56 -1.39
CA ARG A 197 26.37 -22.87 -1.97
C ARG A 197 24.92 -23.06 -2.42
N LEU A 198 23.96 -22.48 -1.70
CA LEU A 198 22.55 -22.50 -2.13
C LEU A 198 22.33 -21.63 -3.36
N ASP A 199 22.95 -20.46 -3.42
CA ASP A 199 22.88 -19.58 -4.59
C ASP A 199 23.47 -20.29 -5.83
N ASP A 200 24.63 -20.89 -5.70
CA ASP A 200 25.26 -21.67 -6.79
C ASP A 200 24.39 -22.84 -7.25
N LEU A 201 23.78 -23.57 -6.30
CA LEU A 201 22.86 -24.67 -6.62
C LEU A 201 21.63 -24.20 -7.40
N VAL A 202 21.05 -23.06 -7.03
CA VAL A 202 19.90 -22.48 -7.74
C VAL A 202 20.28 -22.10 -9.17
N LEU A 203 21.43 -21.46 -9.38
CA LEU A 203 21.94 -21.14 -10.71
C LEU A 203 22.21 -22.39 -11.56
N GLU A 204 22.67 -23.49 -10.93
CA GLU A 204 22.85 -24.77 -11.60
C GLU A 204 21.53 -25.43 -12.02
N MET A 205 20.51 -25.35 -11.13
CA MET A 205 19.20 -25.96 -11.38
C MET A 205 18.34 -25.16 -12.37
N PHE A 206 18.52 -23.84 -12.43
CA PHE A 206 17.74 -22.92 -13.26
C PHE A 206 18.65 -21.98 -14.08
N PRO A 207 19.40 -22.52 -15.04
CA PRO A 207 20.43 -21.75 -15.75
C PRO A 207 19.88 -20.70 -16.74
N GLU A 208 18.58 -20.70 -17.01
CA GLU A 208 17.92 -19.83 -17.99
C GLU A 208 17.08 -18.70 -17.33
N ASP A 209 17.06 -18.62 -15.99
CA ASP A 209 16.29 -17.61 -15.24
C ASP A 209 17.12 -16.39 -14.84
#